data_c941be10cf038aed30a6f50038a35d2e
#
_entry.id   c941be10cf038aed30a6f50038a35d2e
#
_cell.length_a   1.000
_cell.length_b   1.000
_cell.length_c   1.000
_cell.angle_alpha   90.00
_cell.angle_beta   90.00
_cell.angle_gamma   90.00
#
_symmetry.space_group_name_H-M   'P 1'
#
loop_
_entity.id
_entity.type
_entity.pdbx_description
1 polymer ?
#
loop_
_entity_poly.entity_id
_entity_poly.type
_entity_poly.pdbx_seq_one_letter_code
_entity_poly.pdbx_strand_id
1 'polypeptide(L)' 'MAIKLLQIDEKYEVDTEAEAEKLIADAKAEFDITRSSTTYKFKKTEQREYWIVTLRKNFVSVE' A
#
# COMPACT_ATOMS: atom_id res chain seq x y z
N MET A 1 -3.53 -30.19 -9.12
CA MET A 1 -3.10 -29.40 -7.95
C MET A 1 -3.54 -27.93 -8.17
N ALA A 2 -4.23 -27.37 -7.19
CA ALA A 2 -4.66 -25.98 -7.28
C ALA A 2 -3.63 -25.05 -6.62
N ILE A 3 -3.31 -23.97 -7.32
CA ILE A 3 -2.47 -22.92 -6.76
C ILE A 3 -3.38 -21.78 -6.33
N LYS A 4 -3.24 -21.36 -5.10
CA LYS A 4 -4.09 -20.30 -4.54
C LYS A 4 -3.24 -19.13 -4.09
N LEU A 5 -3.58 -17.94 -4.57
CA LEU A 5 -2.93 -16.70 -4.13
C LEU A 5 -3.53 -16.32 -2.78
N LEU A 6 -2.68 -16.24 -1.74
CA LEU A 6 -3.12 -15.94 -0.39
C LEU A 6 -3.00 -14.46 -0.04
N GLN A 7 -1.93 -13.84 -0.49
CA GLN A 7 -1.71 -12.41 -0.22
C GLN A 7 -0.74 -11.82 -1.23
N ILE A 8 -0.80 -10.49 -1.36
CA ILE A 8 0.13 -9.71 -2.17
C ILE A 8 0.60 -8.53 -1.34
N ASP A 9 1.89 -8.23 -1.44
CA ASP A 9 2.44 -6.99 -0.91
C ASP A 9 2.63 -6.03 -2.06
N GLU A 10 2.10 -4.81 -1.93
CA GLU A 10 2.23 -3.77 -2.94
C GLU A 10 2.92 -2.55 -2.32
N LYS A 11 3.75 -1.90 -3.11
CA LYS A 11 4.47 -0.71 -2.68
C LYS A 11 4.28 0.38 -3.73
N TYR A 12 3.87 1.57 -3.28
CA TYR A 12 3.58 2.70 -4.15
C TYR A 12 4.35 3.93 -3.71
N GLU A 13 4.72 4.75 -4.69
CA GLU A 13 5.28 6.06 -4.42
C GLU A 13 4.21 7.10 -4.72
N VAL A 14 3.97 8.03 -3.78
CA VAL A 14 3.03 9.13 -3.96
C VAL A 14 3.70 10.43 -3.58
N ASP A 15 3.22 11.54 -4.17
CA ASP A 15 3.86 12.84 -4.00
C ASP A 15 3.38 13.59 -2.76
N THR A 16 2.21 13.26 -2.23
CA THR A 16 1.64 13.92 -1.06
C THR A 16 1.11 12.93 -0.05
N GLU A 17 1.07 13.36 1.21
CA GLU A 17 0.50 12.55 2.28
C GLU A 17 -0.99 12.30 2.06
N ALA A 18 -1.70 13.31 1.53
CA ALA A 18 -3.12 13.16 1.23
C ALA A 18 -3.38 12.04 0.21
N GLU A 19 -2.52 11.94 -0.80
CA GLU A 19 -2.61 10.85 -1.78
C GLU A 19 -2.34 9.49 -1.13
N ALA A 20 -1.39 9.43 -0.19
CA ALA A 20 -1.09 8.20 0.54
C ALA A 20 -2.31 7.74 1.35
N GLU A 21 -2.94 8.66 2.06
CA GLU A 21 -4.13 8.36 2.86
C GLU A 21 -5.29 7.90 1.99
N LYS A 22 -5.49 8.56 0.85
CA LYS A 22 -6.54 8.19 -0.10
C LYS A 22 -6.31 6.81 -0.68
N LEU A 23 -5.06 6.50 -1.04
CA LEU A 23 -4.70 5.19 -1.57
C LEU A 23 -5.01 4.09 -0.57
N ILE A 24 -4.65 4.29 0.69
CA ILE A 24 -4.92 3.33 1.75
C ILE A 24 -6.43 3.16 1.96
N ALA A 25 -7.17 4.27 2.01
CA ALA A 25 -8.62 4.23 2.22
C ALA A 25 -9.33 3.51 1.07
N ASP A 26 -8.95 3.80 -0.18
CA ASP A 26 -9.51 3.14 -1.35
C ASP A 26 -9.20 1.64 -1.35
N ALA A 27 -7.98 1.28 -0.98
CA ALA A 27 -7.58 -0.12 -0.90
C ALA A 27 -8.39 -0.87 0.16
N LYS A 28 -8.60 -0.26 1.33
CA LYS A 28 -9.38 -0.87 2.41
C LYS A 28 -10.85 -1.04 2.03
N ALA A 29 -11.36 -0.17 1.17
CA ALA A 29 -12.74 -0.27 0.71
C ALA A 29 -12.95 -1.42 -0.27
N GLU A 30 -11.92 -1.78 -1.03
CA GLU A 30 -12.01 -2.81 -2.06
C GLU A 30 -11.43 -4.16 -1.66
N PHE A 31 -10.44 -4.16 -0.77
CA PHE A 31 -9.69 -5.36 -0.41
C PHE A 31 -9.56 -5.50 1.09
N ASP A 32 -9.30 -6.73 1.53
CA ASP A 32 -8.97 -6.99 2.91
C ASP A 32 -7.48 -6.65 3.13
N ILE A 33 -7.23 -5.49 3.71
CA ILE A 33 -5.87 -5.00 3.95
C ILE A 33 -5.47 -5.38 5.37
N THR A 34 -4.52 -6.30 5.49
CA THR A 34 -4.03 -6.77 6.78
C THR A 34 -2.89 -5.92 7.32
N ARG A 35 -2.23 -5.19 6.44
CA ARG A 35 -1.13 -4.31 6.83
C ARG A 35 -1.06 -3.10 5.91
N SER A 36 -0.86 -1.93 6.50
CA SER A 36 -0.61 -0.72 5.73
C SER A 36 0.41 0.14 6.47
N SER A 37 1.27 0.80 5.72
CA SER A 37 2.23 1.73 6.30
C SER A 37 2.54 2.83 5.30
N THR A 38 2.90 4.00 5.84
CA THR A 38 3.31 5.15 5.05
C THR A 38 4.64 5.63 5.60
N THR A 39 5.64 5.75 4.73
CA THR A 39 6.97 6.20 5.10
C THR A 39 7.31 7.47 4.33
N TYR A 40 7.71 8.51 5.06
CA TYR A 40 8.18 9.75 4.46
C TYR A 40 9.60 9.58 3.95
N LYS A 41 9.84 10.09 2.75
CA LYS A 41 11.16 10.09 2.11
C LYS A 41 11.46 11.44 1.51
N PHE A 42 12.74 11.80 1.49
CA PHE A 42 13.20 13.01 0.86
C PHE A 42 14.41 12.72 -0.03
N LYS A 43 14.33 13.13 -1.29
CA LYS A 43 15.40 12.90 -2.24
C LYS A 43 16.18 14.20 -2.46
N LYS A 44 17.37 14.29 -1.87
CA LYS A 44 18.19 15.50 -1.90
C LYS A 44 18.62 15.93 -3.30
N THR A 45 18.91 14.95 -4.16
CA THR A 45 19.36 15.23 -5.53
C THR A 45 18.32 15.94 -6.37
N GLU A 46 17.06 15.71 -6.10
CA GLU A 46 15.93 16.30 -6.82
C GLU A 46 15.16 17.30 -5.96
N GLN A 47 15.53 17.43 -4.68
CA GLN A 47 14.83 18.27 -3.71
C GLN A 47 13.34 17.98 -3.71
N ARG A 48 12.99 16.68 -3.71
CA ARG A 48 11.60 16.23 -3.80
C ARG A 48 11.22 15.40 -2.57
N GLU A 49 10.06 15.71 -2.05
CA GLU A 49 9.44 14.92 -0.99
C GLU A 49 8.51 13.90 -1.62
N TYR A 50 8.47 12.70 -1.05
CA TYR A 50 7.53 11.69 -1.47
C TYR A 50 7.25 10.73 -0.33
N TRP A 51 6.19 9.95 -0.47
CA TRP A 51 5.79 8.96 0.53
C TRP A 51 5.72 7.60 -0.12
N ILE A 52 6.19 6.60 0.60
CA ILE A 52 6.10 5.20 0.17
C ILE A 52 4.96 4.55 0.97
N VAL A 53 3.97 4.06 0.26
CA VAL A 53 2.83 3.37 0.83
C VAL A 53 3.01 1.87 0.60
N THR A 54 2.99 1.10 1.68
CA THR A 54 3.06 -0.36 1.60
C THR A 54 1.73 -0.94 2.04
N LEU A 55 1.17 -1.83 1.23
CA LEU A 55 -0.11 -2.47 1.50
C LEU A 55 0.04 -3.98 1.40
N ARG A 56 -0.59 -4.70 2.31
CA ARG A 56 -0.70 -6.15 2.23
C ARG A 56 -2.16 -6.53 2.02
N LYS A 57 -2.46 -7.01 0.83
CA LYS A 57 -3.79 -7.49 0.47
C LYS A 57 -3.92 -8.96 0.81
N ASN A 58 -4.97 -9.32 1.52
CA ASN A 58 -5.22 -10.69 1.91
C ASN A 58 -6.39 -11.24 1.07
N PHE A 59 -6.16 -12.38 0.45
CA PHE A 59 -7.17 -13.05 -0.39
C PHE A 59 -7.69 -14.34 0.24
N VAL A 60 -7.31 -14.61 1.48
CA VAL A 60 -7.79 -15.79 2.20
C VAL A 60 -9.14 -15.47 2.82
N SER A 61 -10.16 -16.25 2.43
CA SER A 61 -11.46 -16.17 3.10
C SER A 61 -11.37 -16.91 4.41
N VAL A 62 -11.76 -16.27 5.49
CA VAL A 62 -11.88 -16.91 6.79
C VAL A 62 -13.33 -17.36 6.93
N GLU A 63 -13.50 -18.65 6.97
CA GLU A 63 -14.82 -19.25 7.15
C GLU A 63 -14.96 -19.87 8.52
#